data_39ae1f3ff008e5969172d99d0041ca00
#
_entry.id   39ae1f3ff008e5969172d99d0041ca00
#
_cell.length_a   1.000
_cell.length_b   1.000
_cell.length_c   1.000
_cell.angle_alpha   90.00
_cell.angle_beta   90.00
_cell.angle_gamma   90.00
#
_symmetry.space_group_name_H-M   'P 1'
#
loop_
_entity.id
_entity.type
_entity.pdbx_description
1 polymer ?
#
loop_
_entity_poly.entity_id
_entity_poly.type
_entity_poly.pdbx_seq_one_letter_code
_entity_poly.pdbx_strand_id
1 'polypeptide(L)'
;TNHHVIENADKISVTLSGGSEYEAEIVGSDITSDLALLKLDGSDFPYAQLGSSEDLLIGEWVIALGNPFQLFSISNKPSASVGIISATNMDFGRLKSGKVFQDMIQTDSAINHGNSGGPLVNALGEVIGINTFIYTGSDQAQGSVGIGFAIPINSAKRVAKELRTTGHVDRGYSTGLVVQSVTQSISRYLNIPFSKGVIIVEVTDGSAAEGSGLEPGDVILTVNREPVNKPSDIRSVIIDNDLRSGDKVTLKIFRDGNYK
;
A
#
# COMPACT_ATOMS: atom_id res chain seq x y z
N THR A 1 -6.07 -12.55 -1.17
CA THR A 1 -4.76 -13.11 -0.81
C THR A 1 -3.62 -12.21 -1.28
N ASN A 2 -2.35 -12.54 -0.94
CA ASN A 2 -1.20 -11.85 -1.51
C ASN A 2 -0.89 -12.33 -2.93
N HIS A 3 -0.30 -11.43 -3.76
CA HIS A 3 0.19 -11.78 -5.09
C HIS A 3 1.28 -12.86 -5.02
N HIS A 4 2.26 -12.71 -4.12
CA HIS A 4 3.37 -13.67 -4.00
C HIS A 4 2.94 -15.09 -3.58
N VAL A 5 1.74 -15.26 -3.03
CA VAL A 5 1.19 -16.59 -2.67
C VAL A 5 0.75 -17.37 -3.91
N ILE A 6 0.33 -16.66 -4.96
CA ILE A 6 -0.16 -17.24 -6.21
C ILE A 6 0.82 -17.10 -7.38
N GLU A 7 1.94 -16.42 -7.16
CA GLU A 7 2.95 -16.18 -8.17
C GLU A 7 3.48 -17.53 -8.72
N ASN A 8 3.51 -17.67 -10.04
CA ASN A 8 3.94 -18.88 -10.75
C ASN A 8 3.10 -20.15 -10.45
N ALA A 9 1.88 -20.02 -9.93
CA ALA A 9 1.00 -21.15 -9.73
C ALA A 9 0.31 -21.54 -11.05
N ASP A 10 0.44 -22.81 -11.45
CA ASP A 10 -0.30 -23.37 -12.59
C ASP A 10 -1.78 -23.61 -12.25
N LYS A 11 -2.06 -23.89 -10.98
CA LYS A 11 -3.39 -24.16 -10.46
C LYS A 11 -3.53 -23.64 -9.04
N ILE A 12 -4.66 -23.01 -8.75
CA ILE A 12 -4.99 -22.49 -7.42
C ILE A 12 -6.22 -23.24 -6.92
N SER A 13 -6.11 -23.83 -5.73
CA SER A 13 -7.25 -24.40 -5.04
C SER A 13 -7.46 -23.74 -3.67
N VAL A 14 -8.71 -23.64 -3.26
CA VAL A 14 -9.14 -23.10 -1.97
C VAL A 14 -9.93 -24.16 -1.24
N THR A 15 -9.46 -24.53 -0.07
CA THR A 15 -10.15 -25.49 0.81
C THR A 15 -10.88 -24.73 1.92
N LEU A 16 -12.18 -24.93 2.02
CA LEU A 16 -13.00 -24.35 3.08
C LEU A 16 -12.89 -25.16 4.37
N SER A 17 -13.23 -24.53 5.51
CA SER A 17 -13.44 -25.25 6.75
C SER A 17 -14.49 -26.35 6.53
N GLY A 18 -14.12 -27.60 6.86
CA GLY A 18 -14.94 -28.76 6.55
C GLY A 18 -14.41 -29.61 5.39
N GLY A 19 -13.33 -29.15 4.71
CA GLY A 19 -12.57 -29.96 3.75
C GLY A 19 -13.05 -29.88 2.29
N SER A 20 -14.10 -29.11 1.98
CA SER A 20 -14.52 -28.89 0.59
C SER A 20 -13.47 -28.06 -0.16
N GLU A 21 -13.02 -28.57 -1.32
CA GLU A 21 -12.01 -27.93 -2.16
C GLU A 21 -12.65 -27.35 -3.42
N TYR A 22 -12.23 -26.15 -3.80
CA TYR A 22 -12.70 -25.42 -4.97
C TYR A 22 -11.52 -24.92 -5.78
N GLU A 23 -11.61 -25.03 -7.08
CA GLU A 23 -10.67 -24.37 -7.97
C GLU A 23 -10.93 -22.87 -8.00
N ALA A 24 -9.88 -22.07 -7.98
CA ALA A 24 -9.98 -20.62 -7.95
C ALA A 24 -9.42 -20.01 -9.24
N GLU A 25 -10.16 -19.08 -9.80
CA GLU A 25 -9.73 -18.25 -10.93
C GLU A 25 -9.11 -16.95 -10.43
N ILE A 26 -8.03 -16.49 -11.08
CA ILE A 26 -7.45 -15.19 -10.82
C ILE A 26 -8.27 -14.14 -11.55
N VAL A 27 -9.02 -13.30 -10.81
CA VAL A 27 -9.72 -12.14 -11.36
C VAL A 27 -8.74 -11.04 -11.76
N GLY A 28 -7.71 -10.87 -10.95
CA GLY A 28 -6.60 -9.97 -11.20
C GLY A 28 -5.62 -10.00 -10.04
N SER A 29 -4.40 -9.53 -10.30
CA SER A 29 -3.37 -9.41 -9.26
C SER A 29 -2.51 -8.18 -9.48
N ASP A 30 -1.93 -7.69 -8.40
CA ASP A 30 -1.10 -6.51 -8.41
C ASP A 30 0.19 -6.72 -7.60
N ILE A 31 1.30 -6.73 -8.33
CA ILE A 31 2.64 -6.92 -7.76
C ILE A 31 3.00 -5.79 -6.80
N THR A 32 2.63 -4.55 -7.14
CA THR A 32 3.03 -3.37 -6.37
C THR A 32 2.43 -3.38 -4.97
N SER A 33 1.14 -3.67 -4.83
CA SER A 33 0.48 -3.79 -3.52
C SER A 33 0.58 -5.18 -2.90
N ASP A 34 1.16 -6.16 -3.64
CA ASP A 34 1.24 -7.56 -3.24
C ASP A 34 -0.13 -8.20 -2.95
N LEU A 35 -1.16 -7.83 -3.72
CA LEU A 35 -2.52 -8.33 -3.56
C LEU A 35 -3.01 -9.06 -4.81
N ALA A 36 -3.85 -10.08 -4.60
CA ALA A 36 -4.54 -10.79 -5.66
C ALA A 36 -6.00 -11.06 -5.27
N LEU A 37 -6.90 -10.94 -6.24
CA LEU A 37 -8.31 -11.26 -6.12
C LEU A 37 -8.60 -12.58 -6.83
N LEU A 38 -9.14 -13.52 -6.08
CA LEU A 38 -9.52 -14.83 -6.56
C LEU A 38 -11.03 -14.97 -6.60
N LYS A 39 -11.55 -15.75 -7.54
CA LYS A 39 -12.95 -16.09 -7.69
C LYS A 39 -13.13 -17.61 -7.56
N LEU A 40 -14.06 -18.02 -6.72
CA LEU A 40 -14.53 -19.40 -6.61
C LEU A 40 -15.87 -19.55 -7.34
N ASP A 41 -16.06 -20.69 -7.99
CA ASP A 41 -17.38 -21.06 -8.49
C ASP A 41 -18.27 -21.52 -7.34
N GLY A 42 -19.48 -20.97 -7.27
CA GLY A 42 -20.49 -21.32 -6.28
C GLY A 42 -21.12 -20.11 -5.62
N SER A 43 -22.00 -20.38 -4.67
CA SER A 43 -22.71 -19.39 -3.86
C SER A 43 -22.76 -19.83 -2.40
N ASP A 44 -23.23 -18.94 -1.54
CA ASP A 44 -23.48 -19.22 -0.13
C ASP A 44 -22.25 -19.64 0.69
N PHE A 45 -21.06 -19.22 0.25
CA PHE A 45 -19.85 -19.42 1.01
C PHE A 45 -19.87 -18.63 2.33
N PRO A 46 -19.38 -19.23 3.43
CA PRO A 46 -19.13 -18.47 4.64
C PRO A 46 -18.03 -17.42 4.36
N TYR A 47 -18.23 -16.20 4.84
CA TYR A 47 -17.31 -15.11 4.64
C TYR A 47 -17.00 -14.36 5.94
N ALA A 48 -15.83 -13.77 6.02
CA ALA A 48 -15.47 -12.86 7.08
C ALA A 48 -15.93 -11.42 6.74
N GLN A 49 -16.43 -10.71 7.74
CA GLN A 49 -16.79 -9.30 7.59
C GLN A 49 -15.49 -8.46 7.43
N LEU A 50 -15.46 -7.60 6.42
CA LEU A 50 -14.39 -6.64 6.26
C LEU A 50 -14.63 -5.40 7.13
N GLY A 51 -13.77 -5.18 8.12
CA GLY A 51 -13.80 -4.03 9.02
C GLY A 51 -13.21 -2.76 8.40
N SER A 52 -12.65 -1.89 9.22
CA SER A 52 -11.92 -0.68 8.82
C SER A 52 -10.50 -0.71 9.39
N SER A 53 -9.55 -0.17 8.63
CA SER A 53 -8.19 0.09 9.09
C SER A 53 -7.93 1.58 9.38
N GLU A 54 -8.96 2.42 9.36
CA GLU A 54 -8.95 3.75 9.95
C GLU A 54 -9.04 3.65 11.47
N ASP A 55 -8.50 4.59 12.19
CA ASP A 55 -8.64 4.74 13.65
C ASP A 55 -8.21 3.53 14.50
N LEU A 56 -7.34 2.67 13.97
CA LEU A 56 -6.77 1.56 14.72
C LEU A 56 -5.90 2.09 15.87
N LEU A 57 -6.08 1.52 17.07
CA LEU A 57 -5.32 1.91 18.24
C LEU A 57 -4.19 0.91 18.54
N ILE A 58 -3.01 1.44 18.84
CA ILE A 58 -1.89 0.62 19.35
C ILE A 58 -2.32 -0.02 20.67
N GLY A 59 -2.11 -1.33 20.78
CA GLY A 59 -2.54 -2.13 21.93
C GLY A 59 -3.87 -2.86 21.75
N GLU A 60 -4.62 -2.63 20.65
CA GLU A 60 -5.81 -3.42 20.34
C GLU A 60 -5.46 -4.88 20.07
N TRP A 61 -6.29 -5.79 20.60
CA TRP A 61 -6.15 -7.22 20.37
C TRP A 61 -6.44 -7.58 18.91
N VAL A 62 -5.57 -8.41 18.37
CA VAL A 62 -5.73 -8.95 17.00
C VAL A 62 -5.42 -10.44 16.96
N ILE A 63 -6.02 -11.11 15.97
CA ILE A 63 -5.79 -12.52 15.69
C ILE A 63 -5.36 -12.63 14.23
N ALA A 64 -4.18 -13.19 13.99
CA ALA A 64 -3.75 -13.57 12.65
C ALA A 64 -4.19 -15.01 12.38
N LEU A 65 -4.88 -15.21 11.27
CA LEU A 65 -5.29 -16.53 10.80
C LEU A 65 -4.49 -16.92 9.56
N GLY A 66 -4.21 -18.21 9.41
CA GLY A 66 -3.49 -18.72 8.25
C GLY A 66 -3.30 -20.22 8.28
N ASN A 67 -2.44 -20.71 7.38
CA ASN A 67 -2.10 -22.11 7.26
C ASN A 67 -0.58 -22.32 7.36
N PRO A 68 0.05 -21.99 8.51
CA PRO A 68 1.49 -22.15 8.68
C PRO A 68 1.85 -23.63 8.55
N PHE A 69 2.94 -23.89 7.82
CA PHE A 69 3.46 -25.25 7.60
C PHE A 69 2.44 -26.24 7.01
N GLN A 70 1.40 -25.76 6.31
CA GLN A 70 0.32 -26.56 5.72
C GLN A 70 -0.45 -27.43 6.73
N LEU A 71 -0.53 -27.02 7.97
CA LEU A 71 -1.21 -27.75 9.06
C LEU A 71 -2.72 -27.88 8.85
N PHE A 72 -3.30 -27.07 7.96
CA PHE A 72 -4.71 -27.16 7.58
C PHE A 72 -5.07 -28.57 7.07
N SER A 73 -4.18 -29.24 6.34
CA SER A 73 -4.40 -30.60 5.85
C SER A 73 -4.61 -31.65 6.95
N ILE A 74 -4.20 -31.33 8.18
CA ILE A 74 -4.34 -32.23 9.35
C ILE A 74 -5.65 -31.97 10.08
N SER A 75 -6.03 -30.71 10.23
CA SER A 75 -7.15 -30.31 11.12
C SER A 75 -8.37 -29.81 10.36
N ASN A 76 -8.27 -29.53 9.06
CA ASN A 76 -9.25 -28.82 8.23
C ASN A 76 -9.70 -27.47 8.84
N LYS A 77 -8.83 -26.83 9.61
CA LYS A 77 -9.05 -25.55 10.26
C LYS A 77 -7.80 -24.66 10.15
N PRO A 78 -7.96 -23.37 9.95
CA PRO A 78 -6.84 -22.45 9.99
C PRO A 78 -6.21 -22.40 11.39
N SER A 79 -4.91 -22.15 11.44
CA SER A 79 -4.22 -21.83 12.68
C SER A 79 -4.47 -20.37 13.03
N ALA A 80 -4.56 -20.09 14.34
CA ALA A 80 -4.74 -18.76 14.89
C ALA A 80 -3.57 -18.40 15.80
N SER A 81 -3.04 -17.20 15.69
CA SER A 81 -2.11 -16.60 16.64
C SER A 81 -2.66 -15.25 17.12
N VAL A 82 -2.59 -15.01 18.43
CA VAL A 82 -3.07 -13.78 19.05
C VAL A 82 -1.91 -12.83 19.32
N GLY A 83 -2.18 -11.56 19.21
CA GLY A 83 -1.27 -10.46 19.54
C GLY A 83 -2.01 -9.15 19.66
N ILE A 84 -1.27 -8.05 19.51
CA ILE A 84 -1.80 -6.69 19.52
C ILE A 84 -1.34 -5.94 18.27
N ILE A 85 -1.97 -4.81 18.00
CA ILE A 85 -1.43 -3.79 17.10
C ILE A 85 -0.24 -3.14 17.79
N SER A 86 0.96 -3.36 17.28
CA SER A 86 2.20 -2.82 17.82
C SER A 86 2.52 -1.43 17.30
N ALA A 87 2.16 -1.16 16.04
CA ALA A 87 2.26 0.15 15.39
C ALA A 87 1.30 0.25 14.21
N THR A 88 0.98 1.47 13.80
CA THR A 88 0.18 1.79 12.61
C THR A 88 0.95 2.76 11.71
N ASN A 89 0.50 2.92 10.47
CA ASN A 89 1.07 3.85 9.50
C ASN A 89 2.58 3.62 9.29
N MET A 90 2.98 2.36 9.18
CA MET A 90 4.38 2.00 8.94
C MET A 90 4.66 2.02 7.44
N ASP A 91 5.46 3.00 7.00
CA ASP A 91 5.81 3.21 5.61
C ASP A 91 7.19 2.63 5.28
N PHE A 92 7.22 1.64 4.41
CA PHE A 92 8.45 1.04 3.91
C PHE A 92 8.86 1.61 2.55
N GLY A 93 7.95 2.38 1.92
CA GLY A 93 8.14 2.87 0.57
C GLY A 93 8.28 1.74 -0.45
N ARG A 94 9.00 2.02 -1.55
CA ARG A 94 9.22 1.05 -2.60
C ARG A 94 10.40 0.14 -2.31
N LEU A 95 10.14 -1.14 -2.21
CA LEU A 95 11.16 -2.17 -2.04
C LEU A 95 11.88 -2.49 -3.37
N LYS A 96 13.05 -3.12 -3.29
CA LYS A 96 13.81 -3.61 -4.46
C LYS A 96 13.02 -4.58 -5.34
N SER A 97 12.07 -5.30 -4.76
CA SER A 97 11.13 -6.18 -5.46
C SER A 97 10.08 -5.45 -6.32
N GLY A 98 10.01 -4.12 -6.21
CA GLY A 98 8.97 -3.31 -6.85
C GLY A 98 7.69 -3.16 -6.04
N LYS A 99 7.52 -3.90 -4.94
CA LYS A 99 6.40 -3.74 -4.02
C LYS A 99 6.49 -2.42 -3.29
N VAL A 100 5.32 -1.83 -3.00
CA VAL A 100 5.18 -0.60 -2.21
C VAL A 100 4.29 -0.90 -1.02
N PHE A 101 4.84 -0.72 0.18
CA PHE A 101 4.12 -0.94 1.42
C PHE A 101 3.98 0.37 2.19
N GLN A 102 2.73 0.83 2.30
CA GLN A 102 2.34 2.08 2.93
C GLN A 102 1.30 1.81 4.01
N ASP A 103 1.29 2.63 5.05
CA ASP A 103 0.33 2.58 6.17
C ASP A 103 0.24 1.22 6.86
N MET A 104 1.27 0.37 6.75
CA MET A 104 1.24 -1.01 7.22
C MET A 104 0.89 -1.10 8.71
N ILE A 105 0.11 -2.12 9.05
CA ILE A 105 -0.20 -2.49 10.43
C ILE A 105 0.90 -3.41 10.94
N GLN A 106 1.60 -3.01 12.01
CA GLN A 106 2.53 -3.90 12.71
C GLN A 106 1.80 -4.65 13.83
N THR A 107 2.11 -5.95 13.98
CA THR A 107 1.60 -6.79 15.06
C THR A 107 2.70 -7.69 15.63
N ASP A 108 2.62 -8.03 16.91
CA ASP A 108 3.42 -9.06 17.55
C ASP A 108 2.78 -10.46 17.47
N SER A 109 1.56 -10.55 16.92
CA SER A 109 0.96 -11.83 16.56
C SER A 109 1.92 -12.63 15.67
N ALA A 110 2.11 -13.91 15.98
CA ALA A 110 3.07 -14.74 15.25
C ALA A 110 2.65 -14.92 13.78
N ILE A 111 3.30 -14.18 12.88
CA ILE A 111 3.19 -14.35 11.43
C ILE A 111 4.33 -15.27 10.99
N ASN A 112 4.01 -16.34 10.26
CA ASN A 112 4.96 -17.29 9.70
C ASN A 112 4.58 -17.59 8.24
N HIS A 113 5.46 -18.28 7.53
CA HIS A 113 5.13 -18.81 6.20
C HIS A 113 3.83 -19.61 6.22
N GLY A 114 2.90 -19.27 5.34
CA GLY A 114 1.55 -19.81 5.29
C GLY A 114 0.48 -18.96 5.96
N ASN A 115 0.85 -17.92 6.72
CA ASN A 115 -0.09 -16.90 7.17
C ASN A 115 -0.27 -15.77 6.14
N SER A 116 0.68 -15.60 5.21
CA SER A 116 0.59 -14.61 4.13
C SER A 116 -0.69 -14.79 3.30
N GLY A 117 -1.38 -13.70 3.04
CA GLY A 117 -2.68 -13.69 2.36
C GLY A 117 -3.87 -14.01 3.26
N GLY A 118 -3.64 -14.50 4.47
CA GLY A 118 -4.66 -14.70 5.48
C GLY A 118 -5.04 -13.39 6.18
N PRO A 119 -6.19 -13.36 6.90
CA PRO A 119 -6.67 -12.16 7.56
C PRO A 119 -5.95 -11.89 8.88
N LEU A 120 -5.77 -10.61 9.18
CA LEU A 120 -5.61 -10.07 10.53
C LEU A 120 -6.98 -9.57 10.97
N VAL A 121 -7.54 -10.10 12.06
CA VAL A 121 -8.87 -9.75 12.53
C VAL A 121 -8.80 -9.08 13.91
N ASN A 122 -9.75 -8.17 14.15
CA ASN A 122 -9.92 -7.52 15.45
C ASN A 122 -10.70 -8.41 16.43
N ALA A 123 -10.92 -7.94 17.65
CA ALA A 123 -11.67 -8.65 18.70
C ALA A 123 -13.16 -8.89 18.35
N LEU A 124 -13.72 -8.20 17.36
CA LEU A 124 -15.08 -8.40 16.86
C LEU A 124 -15.15 -9.44 15.73
N GLY A 125 -14.00 -9.98 15.28
CA GLY A 125 -13.91 -10.93 14.17
C GLY A 125 -13.92 -10.26 12.80
N GLU A 126 -13.77 -8.94 12.74
CA GLU A 126 -13.71 -8.20 11.48
C GLU A 126 -12.28 -8.17 10.95
N VAL A 127 -12.13 -8.33 9.64
CA VAL A 127 -10.82 -8.26 8.97
C VAL A 127 -10.37 -6.80 8.91
N ILE A 128 -9.24 -6.49 9.53
CA ILE A 128 -8.62 -5.16 9.55
C ILE A 128 -7.35 -5.09 8.70
N GLY A 129 -6.81 -6.24 8.29
CA GLY A 129 -5.63 -6.32 7.44
C GLY A 129 -5.43 -7.67 6.78
N ILE A 130 -4.52 -7.73 5.81
CA ILE A 130 -4.06 -8.95 5.15
C ILE A 130 -2.60 -9.20 5.57
N ASN A 131 -2.34 -10.30 6.28
CA ASN A 131 -1.00 -10.69 6.70
C ASN A 131 -0.10 -10.83 5.47
N THR A 132 1.13 -10.29 5.52
CA THR A 132 1.99 -10.34 4.33
C THR A 132 3.43 -10.75 4.59
N PHE A 133 4.15 -10.13 5.50
CA PHE A 133 5.55 -10.48 5.76
C PHE A 133 5.95 -10.29 7.22
N ILE A 134 7.10 -10.83 7.59
CA ILE A 134 7.77 -10.65 8.88
C ILE A 134 9.10 -9.93 8.67
N TYR A 135 9.49 -9.14 9.66
CA TYR A 135 10.85 -8.61 9.75
C TYR A 135 11.68 -9.54 10.64
N THR A 136 12.68 -10.18 10.09
CA THR A 136 13.49 -11.19 10.81
C THR A 136 14.85 -10.68 11.28
N GLY A 137 15.23 -9.45 10.92
CA GLY A 137 16.53 -8.87 11.26
C GLY A 137 17.72 -9.50 10.53
N SER A 138 17.56 -10.67 9.93
CA SER A 138 18.58 -11.32 9.08
C SER A 138 17.92 -12.28 8.09
N ASP A 139 18.54 -12.47 6.91
CA ASP A 139 18.08 -13.39 5.88
C ASP A 139 18.11 -14.87 6.31
N GLN A 140 18.74 -15.18 7.43
CA GLN A 140 18.88 -16.55 7.95
C GLN A 140 17.87 -16.89 9.04
N ALA A 141 17.15 -15.92 9.60
CA ALA A 141 16.17 -16.17 10.62
C ALA A 141 14.88 -16.73 10.00
N GLN A 142 14.50 -17.95 10.37
CA GLN A 142 13.24 -18.59 9.98
C GLN A 142 12.23 -18.46 11.10
N GLY A 143 11.07 -17.84 10.80
CA GLY A 143 9.97 -17.72 11.75
C GLY A 143 9.81 -16.35 12.40
N SER A 144 8.69 -16.17 13.08
CA SER A 144 8.29 -14.91 13.69
C SER A 144 9.19 -14.56 14.88
N VAL A 145 9.64 -13.32 14.93
CA VAL A 145 10.35 -12.72 16.08
C VAL A 145 9.48 -11.69 16.82
N GLY A 146 8.15 -11.72 16.60
CA GLY A 146 7.21 -10.76 17.17
C GLY A 146 7.12 -9.44 16.37
N ILE A 147 7.57 -9.43 15.12
CA ILE A 147 7.47 -8.27 14.23
C ILE A 147 6.87 -8.73 12.91
N GLY A 148 5.55 -8.71 12.83
CA GLY A 148 4.77 -9.04 11.65
C GLY A 148 4.08 -7.82 11.08
N PHE A 149 3.75 -7.86 9.78
CA PHE A 149 3.09 -6.77 9.09
C PHE A 149 1.90 -7.26 8.28
N ALA A 150 0.85 -6.44 8.28
CA ALA A 150 -0.34 -6.67 7.48
C ALA A 150 -0.66 -5.43 6.61
N ILE A 151 -1.10 -5.68 5.39
CA ILE A 151 -1.64 -4.65 4.49
C ILE A 151 -2.97 -4.19 5.05
N PRO A 152 -3.21 -2.87 5.23
CA PRO A 152 -4.46 -2.35 5.76
C PRO A 152 -5.66 -2.77 4.92
N ILE A 153 -6.78 -3.13 5.57
CA ILE A 153 -7.97 -3.62 4.86
C ILE A 153 -8.58 -2.58 3.94
N ASN A 154 -8.48 -1.28 4.25
CA ASN A 154 -9.00 -0.23 3.38
C ASN A 154 -8.20 -0.16 2.07
N SER A 155 -6.88 -0.34 2.12
CA SER A 155 -6.04 -0.48 0.92
C SER A 155 -6.40 -1.74 0.13
N ALA A 156 -6.58 -2.87 0.81
CA ALA A 156 -6.99 -4.11 0.17
C ALA A 156 -8.38 -4.02 -0.50
N LYS A 157 -9.35 -3.34 0.13
CA LYS A 157 -10.68 -3.06 -0.45
C LYS A 157 -10.56 -2.23 -1.74
N ARG A 158 -9.72 -1.18 -1.73
CA ARG A 158 -9.48 -0.31 -2.91
C ARG A 158 -8.92 -1.13 -4.07
N VAL A 159 -7.85 -1.87 -3.82
CA VAL A 159 -7.21 -2.73 -4.82
C VAL A 159 -8.19 -3.80 -5.33
N ALA A 160 -8.88 -4.51 -4.45
CA ALA A 160 -9.83 -5.56 -4.85
C ALA A 160 -11.00 -5.01 -5.70
N LYS A 161 -11.46 -3.78 -5.42
CA LYS A 161 -12.47 -3.11 -6.24
C LYS A 161 -11.98 -2.87 -7.67
N GLU A 162 -10.76 -2.36 -7.83
CA GLU A 162 -10.15 -2.13 -9.14
C GLU A 162 -9.93 -3.45 -9.88
N LEU A 163 -9.31 -4.45 -9.24
CA LEU A 163 -9.10 -5.77 -9.84
C LEU A 163 -10.41 -6.41 -10.29
N ARG A 164 -11.49 -6.25 -9.52
CA ARG A 164 -12.81 -6.77 -9.89
C ARG A 164 -13.41 -6.05 -11.11
N THR A 165 -13.15 -4.76 -11.28
CA THR A 165 -13.78 -3.94 -12.30
C THR A 165 -13.02 -3.98 -13.63
N THR A 166 -11.69 -3.95 -13.57
CA THR A 166 -10.80 -3.77 -14.73
C THR A 166 -9.78 -4.91 -14.91
N GLY A 167 -9.65 -5.81 -13.93
CA GLY A 167 -8.65 -6.88 -13.90
C GLY A 167 -7.25 -6.42 -13.52
N HIS A 168 -7.02 -5.12 -13.38
CA HIS A 168 -5.71 -4.53 -13.04
C HIS A 168 -5.89 -3.28 -12.19
N VAL A 169 -4.80 -2.84 -11.54
CA VAL A 169 -4.74 -1.60 -10.78
C VAL A 169 -4.22 -0.48 -11.66
N ASP A 170 -5.01 0.57 -11.84
CA ASP A 170 -4.60 1.75 -12.60
C ASP A 170 -3.72 2.67 -11.74
N ARG A 171 -2.48 2.85 -12.17
CA ARG A 171 -1.51 3.79 -11.58
C ARG A 171 -1.21 4.96 -12.50
N GLY A 172 -2.06 5.18 -13.50
CA GLY A 172 -2.01 6.37 -14.31
C GLY A 172 -2.30 7.62 -13.45
N TYR A 173 -1.49 8.65 -13.62
CA TYR A 173 -1.71 9.94 -12.98
C TYR A 173 -1.29 11.09 -13.88
N SER A 174 -1.92 12.24 -13.67
CA SER A 174 -1.47 13.51 -14.23
C SER A 174 -1.43 14.52 -13.09
N THR A 175 -0.30 15.19 -12.94
CA THR A 175 -0.18 16.29 -11.98
C THR A 175 -0.79 17.58 -12.51
N GLY A 176 -0.98 17.69 -13.82
CA GLY A 176 -1.37 18.94 -14.48
C GLY A 176 -0.27 20.01 -14.44
N LEU A 177 0.98 19.63 -14.17
CA LEU A 177 2.10 20.56 -14.03
C LEU A 177 3.19 20.28 -15.08
N VAL A 178 3.65 21.32 -15.75
CA VAL A 178 4.94 21.33 -16.45
C VAL A 178 5.96 21.98 -15.52
N VAL A 179 7.02 21.25 -15.21
CA VAL A 179 7.98 21.67 -14.20
C VAL A 179 9.43 21.53 -14.66
N GLN A 180 10.31 22.32 -14.08
CA GLN A 180 11.76 22.21 -14.29
C GLN A 180 12.54 22.46 -13.00
N SER A 181 13.80 22.00 -12.95
CA SER A 181 14.67 22.24 -11.78
C SER A 181 15.01 23.73 -11.66
N VAL A 182 15.02 24.25 -10.43
CA VAL A 182 15.55 25.59 -10.17
C VAL A 182 17.08 25.56 -10.29
N THR A 183 17.58 26.23 -11.32
CA THR A 183 19.01 26.44 -11.52
C THR A 183 19.46 27.75 -10.90
N GLN A 184 20.79 27.94 -10.76
CA GLN A 184 21.34 29.19 -10.29
C GLN A 184 20.99 30.39 -11.17
N SER A 185 20.83 30.17 -12.48
CA SER A 185 20.40 31.20 -13.43
C SER A 185 18.94 31.59 -13.22
N ILE A 186 18.05 30.61 -13.04
CA ILE A 186 16.62 30.82 -12.73
C ILE A 186 16.46 31.54 -11.38
N SER A 187 17.20 31.09 -10.36
CA SER A 187 17.19 31.68 -9.03
C SER A 187 17.55 33.18 -9.07
N ARG A 188 18.60 33.55 -9.80
CA ARG A 188 19.00 34.96 -9.99
C ARG A 188 17.96 35.77 -10.77
N TYR A 189 17.46 35.20 -11.87
CA TYR A 189 16.48 35.88 -12.74
C TYR A 189 15.18 36.20 -12.00
N LEU A 190 14.67 35.24 -11.23
CA LEU A 190 13.42 35.35 -10.47
C LEU A 190 13.61 35.89 -9.04
N ASN A 191 14.84 36.27 -8.68
CA ASN A 191 15.21 36.76 -7.34
C ASN A 191 14.78 35.80 -6.21
N ILE A 192 14.93 34.49 -6.44
CA ILE A 192 14.63 33.45 -5.47
C ILE A 192 15.87 33.27 -4.54
N PRO A 193 15.71 33.21 -3.21
CA PRO A 193 16.84 33.22 -2.27
C PRO A 193 17.63 31.90 -2.19
N PHE A 194 17.29 30.93 -3.05
CA PHE A 194 17.93 29.61 -3.09
C PHE A 194 17.93 29.04 -4.53
N SER A 195 18.81 28.10 -4.82
CA SER A 195 18.93 27.43 -6.12
C SER A 195 18.59 25.93 -6.03
N LYS A 196 17.49 25.62 -5.37
CA LYS A 196 16.97 24.26 -5.19
C LYS A 196 15.45 24.28 -5.29
N GLY A 197 14.87 23.11 -5.53
CA GLY A 197 13.44 22.95 -5.76
C GLY A 197 13.09 22.83 -7.23
N VAL A 198 11.81 22.72 -7.49
CA VAL A 198 11.23 22.51 -8.81
C VAL A 198 10.24 23.64 -9.09
N ILE A 199 10.53 24.45 -10.15
CA ILE A 199 9.66 25.55 -10.51
C ILE A 199 8.57 25.08 -11.48
N ILE A 200 7.34 25.55 -11.25
CA ILE A 200 6.20 25.36 -12.15
C ILE A 200 6.36 26.31 -13.34
N VAL A 201 6.39 25.74 -14.53
CA VAL A 201 6.46 26.49 -15.80
C VAL A 201 5.07 26.73 -16.36
N GLU A 202 4.20 25.71 -16.26
CA GLU A 202 2.84 25.74 -16.77
C GLU A 202 1.93 24.91 -15.87
N VAL A 203 0.69 25.35 -15.75
CA VAL A 203 -0.39 24.61 -15.08
C VAL A 203 -1.45 24.31 -16.16
N THR A 204 -1.82 23.05 -16.30
CA THR A 204 -2.81 22.61 -17.28
C THR A 204 -4.21 23.04 -16.84
N ASP A 205 -4.95 23.67 -17.73
CA ASP A 205 -6.34 24.09 -17.49
C ASP A 205 -7.24 22.90 -17.10
N GLY A 206 -8.13 23.08 -16.15
CA GLY A 206 -9.02 22.03 -15.62
C GLY A 206 -8.35 20.95 -14.78
N SER A 207 -7.05 21.08 -14.51
CA SER A 207 -6.30 20.13 -13.69
C SER A 207 -6.53 20.32 -12.18
N ALA A 208 -6.19 19.27 -11.41
CA ALA A 208 -6.18 19.37 -9.95
C ALA A 208 -5.19 20.42 -9.43
N ALA A 209 -4.10 20.66 -10.15
CA ALA A 209 -3.11 21.68 -9.82
C ALA A 209 -3.71 23.10 -9.92
N GLU A 210 -4.44 23.39 -11.01
CA GLU A 210 -5.16 24.66 -11.15
C GLU A 210 -6.21 24.82 -10.05
N GLY A 211 -7.03 23.80 -9.83
CA GLY A 211 -8.06 23.79 -8.78
C GLY A 211 -7.49 23.97 -7.36
N SER A 212 -6.21 23.66 -7.17
CA SER A 212 -5.48 23.87 -5.90
C SER A 212 -4.84 25.25 -5.77
N GLY A 213 -4.98 26.10 -6.80
CA GLY A 213 -4.42 27.46 -6.82
C GLY A 213 -2.92 27.50 -7.03
N LEU A 214 -2.33 26.50 -7.66
CA LEU A 214 -0.94 26.53 -8.12
C LEU A 214 -0.83 27.40 -9.38
N GLU A 215 0.28 28.12 -9.51
CA GLU A 215 0.52 29.08 -10.57
C GLU A 215 1.92 28.89 -11.18
N PRO A 216 2.10 29.23 -12.48
CA PRO A 216 3.44 29.36 -13.05
C PRO A 216 4.30 30.34 -12.21
N GLY A 217 5.54 29.93 -11.93
CA GLY A 217 6.45 30.68 -11.06
C GLY A 217 6.55 30.14 -9.62
N ASP A 218 5.61 29.32 -9.17
CA ASP A 218 5.72 28.64 -7.90
C ASP A 218 6.95 27.73 -7.85
N VAL A 219 7.67 27.71 -6.75
CA VAL A 219 8.76 26.76 -6.55
C VAL A 219 8.35 25.72 -5.52
N ILE A 220 8.17 24.47 -5.97
CA ILE A 220 7.90 23.32 -5.12
C ILE A 220 9.20 22.92 -4.40
N LEU A 221 9.17 22.89 -3.09
CA LEU A 221 10.30 22.53 -2.24
C LEU A 221 10.16 21.15 -1.63
N THR A 222 8.93 20.76 -1.27
CA THR A 222 8.64 19.40 -0.79
C THR A 222 7.32 18.90 -1.37
N VAL A 223 7.22 17.58 -1.52
CA VAL A 223 6.00 16.84 -1.83
C VAL A 223 5.80 15.83 -0.71
N ASN A 224 4.67 15.85 0.00
CA ASN A 224 4.40 15.03 1.18
C ASN A 224 5.55 15.05 2.21
N ARG A 225 6.13 16.23 2.43
CA ARG A 225 7.29 16.52 3.30
C ARG A 225 8.65 16.02 2.75
N GLU A 226 8.69 15.30 1.65
CA GLU A 226 9.92 14.87 1.00
C GLU A 226 10.51 15.99 0.14
N PRO A 227 11.81 16.34 0.30
CA PRO A 227 12.45 17.39 -0.48
C PRO A 227 12.56 17.02 -1.96
N VAL A 228 12.24 17.97 -2.84
CA VAL A 228 12.36 17.79 -4.30
C VAL A 228 13.27 18.85 -4.89
N ASN A 229 14.16 18.48 -5.81
CA ASN A 229 15.10 19.39 -6.47
C ASN A 229 15.07 19.28 -8.00
N LYS A 230 14.47 18.22 -8.53
CA LYS A 230 14.32 17.95 -9.96
C LYS A 230 12.97 17.28 -10.23
N PRO A 231 12.41 17.36 -11.43
CA PRO A 231 11.12 16.75 -11.78
C PRO A 231 11.02 15.25 -11.46
N SER A 232 12.13 14.51 -11.60
CA SER A 232 12.15 13.08 -11.26
C SER A 232 11.94 12.80 -9.78
N ASP A 233 12.27 13.74 -8.88
CA ASP A 233 12.05 13.55 -7.44
C ASP A 233 10.54 13.56 -7.13
N ILE A 234 9.75 14.44 -7.76
CA ILE A 234 8.28 14.44 -7.66
C ILE A 234 7.74 13.09 -8.12
N ARG A 235 8.24 12.59 -9.27
CA ARG A 235 7.82 11.28 -9.79
C ARG A 235 8.18 10.14 -8.82
N SER A 236 9.36 10.19 -8.22
CA SER A 236 9.76 9.20 -7.21
C SER A 236 8.80 9.21 -6.02
N VAL A 237 8.48 10.39 -5.46
CA VAL A 237 7.53 10.49 -4.34
C VAL A 237 6.18 9.88 -4.71
N ILE A 238 5.65 10.15 -5.90
CA ILE A 238 4.37 9.60 -6.35
C ILE A 238 4.44 8.07 -6.43
N ILE A 239 5.51 7.53 -7.03
CA ILE A 239 5.66 6.08 -7.23
C ILE A 239 5.95 5.36 -5.90
N ASP A 240 6.84 5.92 -5.09
CA ASP A 240 7.30 5.28 -3.85
C ASP A 240 6.22 5.30 -2.76
N ASN A 241 5.26 6.21 -2.87
CA ASN A 241 4.09 6.29 -2.01
C ASN A 241 2.81 5.71 -2.65
N ASP A 242 2.90 5.01 -3.79
CA ASP A 242 1.76 4.45 -4.54
C ASP A 242 0.57 5.44 -4.70
N LEU A 243 0.91 6.73 -4.89
CA LEU A 243 -0.11 7.77 -5.06
C LEU A 243 -0.80 7.60 -6.41
N ARG A 244 -2.12 7.78 -6.41
CA ARG A 244 -2.99 7.55 -7.55
C ARG A 244 -3.87 8.76 -7.83
N SER A 245 -4.57 8.73 -8.96
CA SER A 245 -5.58 9.73 -9.27
C SER A 245 -6.64 9.79 -8.15
N GLY A 246 -6.87 10.99 -7.61
CA GLY A 246 -7.77 11.25 -6.49
C GLY A 246 -7.12 11.28 -5.12
N ASP A 247 -5.87 10.82 -4.97
CA ASP A 247 -5.15 10.94 -3.71
C ASP A 247 -4.72 12.40 -3.45
N LYS A 248 -4.73 12.80 -2.17
CA LYS A 248 -4.29 14.14 -1.77
C LYS A 248 -2.78 14.19 -1.65
N VAL A 249 -2.19 15.25 -2.18
CA VAL A 249 -0.76 15.53 -2.12
C VAL A 249 -0.54 16.87 -1.44
N THR A 250 0.33 16.91 -0.44
CA THR A 250 0.69 18.16 0.25
C THR A 250 1.97 18.71 -0.34
N LEU A 251 1.92 19.94 -0.82
CA LEU A 251 3.08 20.65 -1.35
C LEU A 251 3.51 21.76 -0.40
N LYS A 252 4.81 21.92 -0.20
CA LYS A 252 5.38 23.16 0.34
C LYS A 252 5.96 23.94 -0.83
N ILE A 253 5.42 25.11 -1.06
CA ILE A 253 5.86 25.98 -2.15
C ILE A 253 6.43 27.30 -1.65
N PHE A 254 7.21 27.95 -2.52
CA PHE A 254 7.66 29.32 -2.35
C PHE A 254 7.08 30.17 -3.49
N ARG A 255 6.35 31.24 -3.17
CA ARG A 255 5.72 32.18 -4.08
C ARG A 255 5.87 33.59 -3.51
N ASP A 256 6.33 34.54 -4.32
CA ASP A 256 6.39 35.99 -3.97
C ASP A 256 7.08 36.29 -2.64
N GLY A 257 8.21 35.62 -2.37
CA GLY A 257 8.96 35.81 -1.14
C GLY A 257 8.43 35.05 0.08
N ASN A 258 7.34 34.29 -0.04
CA ASN A 258 6.68 33.59 1.07
C ASN A 258 6.62 32.08 0.86
N TYR A 259 6.67 31.35 1.97
CA TYR A 259 6.38 29.90 1.98
C TYR A 259 4.87 29.69 2.19
N LYS A 260 4.32 28.81 1.44
CA LYS A 260 2.91 28.39 1.52
C LYS A 260 2.81 26.87 1.60
#